data_ae0ced41b11a980108001fb4ce5860df
#
_entry.id   ae0ced41b11a980108001fb4ce5860df
#
_cell.length_a   1.000
_cell.length_b   1.000
_cell.length_c   1.000
_cell.angle_alpha   90.00
_cell.angle_beta   90.00
_cell.angle_gamma   90.00
#
_symmetry.space_group_name_H-M   'P 1'
#
loop_
_entity.id
_entity.type
_entity.pdbx_description
1 polymer ?
#
loop_
_entity_poly.entity_id
_entity_poly.type
_entity_poly.pdbx_seq_one_letter_code
_entity_poly.pdbx_strand_id
1 'polypeptide(L)'
;MEKVELPTFAVKLPKNLRALCIGASESGKSTFLANLIKHKDTVFLEPYAKFLFCSPHFDSSYTNSRDLSYQKNLEEWAKPAEIVFYNHIITREELQEESDATLPKLLLLIIDDFSEKITDDPLVYDLFSKFASHQSIHTIISLHQGIKSRRSHGNFASMISQNCNYLVVFRNIQNRAAIGEMSKVIFPYCSNFLQRALNEVTSVCGQHAYICKDGNLRNPLNNKYEIKSNIFKENGLPMILCKNLARSYRKS
;
A
#
# COMPACT_ATOMS: atom_id res chain seq x y z
N MET A 1 -25.29 -30.14 -15.81
CA MET A 1 -24.22 -29.17 -16.17
C MET A 1 -23.46 -28.87 -14.87
N GLU A 2 -22.31 -29.47 -14.72
CA GLU A 2 -21.40 -29.13 -13.61
C GLU A 2 -20.96 -27.68 -13.76
N LYS A 3 -21.15 -26.87 -12.71
CA LYS A 3 -20.58 -25.54 -12.63
C LYS A 3 -19.05 -25.71 -12.54
N VAL A 4 -18.35 -25.45 -13.61
CA VAL A 4 -16.90 -25.31 -13.58
C VAL A 4 -16.62 -24.07 -12.72
N GLU A 5 -16.23 -24.27 -11.47
CA GLU A 5 -15.69 -23.20 -10.64
C GLU A 5 -14.36 -22.78 -11.26
N LEU A 6 -14.35 -21.60 -11.87
CA LEU A 6 -13.12 -20.98 -12.33
C LEU A 6 -12.20 -20.78 -11.12
N PRO A 7 -10.91 -21.12 -11.21
CA PRO A 7 -9.98 -20.96 -10.11
C PRO A 7 -9.98 -19.50 -9.65
N THR A 8 -10.28 -19.28 -8.40
CA THR A 8 -10.29 -17.96 -7.77
C THR A 8 -8.84 -17.50 -7.61
N PHE A 9 -8.32 -16.73 -8.56
CA PHE A 9 -7.02 -16.09 -8.45
C PHE A 9 -7.11 -14.98 -7.42
N ALA A 10 -6.92 -15.32 -6.14
CA ALA A 10 -6.75 -14.32 -5.10
C ALA A 10 -5.33 -13.73 -5.19
N VAL A 11 -5.23 -12.43 -5.38
CA VAL A 11 -3.96 -11.73 -5.26
C VAL A 11 -3.60 -11.68 -3.78
N LYS A 12 -2.54 -12.39 -3.38
CA LYS A 12 -2.04 -12.34 -2.01
C LYS A 12 -0.94 -11.31 -1.88
N LEU A 13 -0.98 -10.56 -0.78
CA LEU A 13 0.08 -9.64 -0.40
C LEU A 13 1.29 -10.39 0.17
N PRO A 14 2.52 -9.84 0.04
CA PRO A 14 3.72 -10.51 0.52
C PRO A 14 3.72 -10.69 2.04
N LYS A 15 4.43 -11.72 2.50
CA LYS A 15 4.82 -11.83 3.91
C LYS A 15 5.73 -10.66 4.30
N ASN A 16 5.69 -10.25 5.56
CA ASN A 16 6.46 -9.12 6.07
C ASN A 16 6.17 -7.84 5.30
N LEU A 17 4.90 -7.50 5.15
CA LEU A 17 4.41 -6.40 4.32
C LEU A 17 4.98 -5.05 4.76
N ARG A 18 5.63 -4.36 3.83
CA ARG A 18 6.11 -2.98 3.93
C ARG A 18 5.67 -2.27 2.68
N ALA A 19 4.52 -1.61 2.76
CA ALA A 19 3.85 -1.07 1.58
C ALA A 19 3.85 0.46 1.57
N LEU A 20 3.93 0.99 0.37
CA LEU A 20 3.70 2.41 0.09
C LEU A 20 2.50 2.56 -0.84
N CYS A 21 1.54 3.38 -0.45
CA CYS A 21 0.41 3.82 -1.27
C CYS A 21 0.66 5.27 -1.71
N ILE A 22 0.87 5.50 -2.99
CA ILE A 22 1.25 6.81 -3.52
C ILE A 22 0.19 7.32 -4.49
N GLY A 23 -0.31 8.53 -4.26
CA GLY A 23 -1.31 9.15 -5.11
C GLY A 23 -1.73 10.53 -4.61
N ALA A 24 -2.29 11.36 -5.47
CA ALA A 24 -2.83 12.67 -5.11
C ALA A 24 -3.97 12.55 -4.08
N SER A 25 -4.37 13.66 -3.47
CA SER A 25 -5.62 13.73 -2.73
C SER A 25 -6.77 13.23 -3.61
N GLU A 26 -7.76 12.60 -2.99
CA GLU A 26 -8.95 12.05 -3.67
C GLU A 26 -8.68 10.97 -4.72
N SER A 27 -7.45 10.43 -4.79
CA SER A 27 -7.13 9.36 -5.75
C SER A 27 -7.69 7.98 -5.37
N GLY A 28 -8.24 7.83 -4.16
CA GLY A 28 -8.79 6.56 -3.66
C GLY A 28 -7.88 5.81 -2.69
N LYS A 29 -6.80 6.41 -2.18
CA LYS A 29 -5.87 5.76 -1.22
C LYS A 29 -6.59 5.24 0.02
N SER A 30 -7.31 6.10 0.73
CA SER A 30 -8.03 5.70 1.97
C SER A 30 -9.09 4.64 1.69
N THR A 31 -9.79 4.70 0.54
CA THR A 31 -10.70 3.65 0.10
C THR A 31 -9.96 2.32 -0.13
N PHE A 32 -8.78 2.36 -0.71
CA PHE A 32 -7.94 1.16 -0.90
C PHE A 32 -7.53 0.57 0.45
N LEU A 33 -7.09 1.39 1.41
CA LEU A 33 -6.73 0.95 2.76
C LEU A 33 -7.92 0.33 3.50
N ALA A 34 -9.09 0.93 3.39
CA ALA A 34 -10.33 0.37 3.94
C ALA A 34 -10.68 -0.99 3.31
N ASN A 35 -10.54 -1.11 1.99
CA ASN A 35 -10.76 -2.37 1.28
C ASN A 35 -9.74 -3.45 1.66
N LEU A 36 -8.52 -3.12 2.05
CA LEU A 36 -7.58 -4.10 2.61
C LEU A 36 -8.12 -4.73 3.90
N ILE A 37 -8.72 -3.94 4.78
CA ILE A 37 -9.33 -4.43 6.02
C ILE A 37 -10.59 -5.24 5.71
N LYS A 38 -11.46 -4.74 4.83
CA LYS A 38 -12.69 -5.42 4.41
C LYS A 38 -12.43 -6.79 3.79
N HIS A 39 -11.38 -6.90 2.99
CA HIS A 39 -11.01 -8.14 2.29
C HIS A 39 -9.81 -8.87 2.91
N LYS A 40 -9.53 -8.62 4.20
CA LYS A 40 -8.34 -9.14 4.88
C LYS A 40 -8.12 -10.64 4.71
N ASP A 41 -9.19 -11.42 4.78
CA ASP A 41 -9.11 -12.89 4.71
C ASP A 41 -8.73 -13.41 3.31
N THR A 42 -8.94 -12.58 2.28
CA THR A 42 -8.63 -12.93 0.89
C THR A 42 -7.30 -12.38 0.42
N VAL A 43 -6.88 -11.19 0.89
CA VAL A 43 -5.68 -10.51 0.39
C VAL A 43 -4.42 -10.79 1.22
N PHE A 44 -4.56 -11.09 2.51
CA PHE A 44 -3.40 -11.43 3.34
C PHE A 44 -3.15 -12.94 3.37
N LEU A 45 -1.90 -13.34 3.54
CA LEU A 45 -1.49 -14.73 3.66
C LEU A 45 -1.81 -15.31 5.04
N GLU A 46 -1.68 -14.48 6.06
CA GLU A 46 -1.88 -14.85 7.46
C GLU A 46 -2.83 -13.82 8.10
N PRO A 47 -3.68 -14.23 9.05
CA PRO A 47 -4.61 -13.32 9.70
C PRO A 47 -3.87 -12.36 10.64
N TYR A 48 -4.31 -11.11 10.65
CA TYR A 48 -3.89 -10.15 11.68
C TYR A 48 -4.76 -10.28 12.91
N ALA A 49 -4.14 -10.14 14.08
CA ALA A 49 -4.88 -10.05 15.34
C ALA A 49 -5.31 -8.61 15.64
N LYS A 50 -4.53 -7.64 15.16
CA LYS A 50 -4.76 -6.23 15.44
C LYS A 50 -4.39 -5.35 14.24
N PHE A 51 -5.20 -4.32 14.03
CA PHE A 51 -4.94 -3.22 13.10
C PHE A 51 -4.74 -1.94 13.92
N LEU A 52 -3.66 -1.22 13.68
CA LEU A 52 -3.44 0.13 14.19
C LEU A 52 -3.60 1.09 13.01
N PHE A 53 -4.57 1.99 13.10
CA PHE A 53 -4.85 2.93 12.01
C PHE A 53 -4.62 4.36 12.47
N CYS A 54 -3.53 4.95 12.00
CA CYS A 54 -3.16 6.34 12.28
C CYS A 54 -3.65 7.24 11.15
N SER A 55 -4.47 8.25 11.49
CA SER A 55 -4.88 9.29 10.54
C SER A 55 -5.31 10.55 11.30
N PRO A 56 -4.92 11.75 10.85
CA PRO A 56 -5.32 13.00 11.49
C PRO A 56 -6.85 13.22 11.45
N HIS A 57 -7.57 12.49 10.60
CA HIS A 57 -9.02 12.56 10.49
C HIS A 57 -9.76 11.85 11.64
N PHE A 58 -9.06 11.13 12.51
CA PHE A 58 -9.65 10.47 13.68
C PHE A 58 -9.69 11.39 14.93
N ASP A 59 -9.40 12.65 14.77
CA ASP A 59 -9.54 13.62 15.86
C ASP A 59 -11.02 13.85 16.18
N SER A 60 -11.39 13.57 17.44
CA SER A 60 -12.76 13.72 17.94
C SER A 60 -13.30 15.14 17.84
N SER A 61 -12.42 16.16 17.81
CA SER A 61 -12.80 17.57 17.67
C SER A 61 -13.29 17.96 16.27
N TYR A 62 -12.96 17.14 15.25
CA TYR A 62 -13.32 17.36 13.83
C TYR A 62 -14.25 16.29 13.28
N THR A 63 -14.72 15.36 14.11
CA THR A 63 -15.53 14.22 13.63
C THR A 63 -16.87 14.69 13.09
N ASN A 64 -17.00 14.70 11.79
CA ASN A 64 -18.28 14.81 11.12
C ASN A 64 -18.95 13.42 11.03
N SER A 65 -20.23 13.40 10.70
CA SER A 65 -21.00 12.14 10.60
C SER A 65 -20.41 11.13 9.60
N ARG A 66 -19.66 11.59 8.59
CA ARG A 66 -19.01 10.75 7.58
C ARG A 66 -17.81 10.01 8.15
N ASP A 67 -17.00 10.67 8.97
CA ASP A 67 -15.82 10.08 9.58
C ASP A 67 -16.19 9.03 10.63
N LEU A 68 -17.23 9.30 11.42
CA LEU A 68 -17.81 8.33 12.35
C LEU A 68 -18.35 7.08 11.64
N SER A 69 -19.03 7.26 10.51
CA SER A 69 -19.51 6.14 9.69
C SER A 69 -18.36 5.33 9.11
N TYR A 70 -17.26 5.99 8.70
CA TYR A 70 -16.07 5.35 8.18
C TYR A 70 -15.39 4.49 9.26
N GLN A 71 -15.18 5.03 10.47
CA GLN A 71 -14.60 4.27 11.59
C GLN A 71 -15.45 3.04 11.96
N LYS A 72 -16.78 3.20 12.10
CA LYS A 72 -17.67 2.07 12.38
C LYS A 72 -17.59 0.96 11.33
N ASN A 73 -17.49 1.31 10.06
CA ASN A 73 -17.32 0.33 9.01
C ASN A 73 -15.98 -0.41 9.14
N LEU A 74 -14.90 0.30 9.45
CA LEU A 74 -13.59 -0.31 9.67
C LEU A 74 -13.60 -1.27 10.87
N GLU A 75 -14.25 -0.89 11.98
CA GLU A 75 -14.43 -1.75 13.16
C GLU A 75 -15.18 -3.03 12.82
N GLU A 76 -16.27 -2.93 12.03
CA GLU A 76 -17.04 -4.09 11.60
C GLU A 76 -16.23 -5.00 10.68
N TRP A 77 -15.54 -4.43 9.70
CA TRP A 77 -14.74 -5.20 8.75
C TRP A 77 -13.48 -5.81 9.35
N ALA A 78 -12.92 -5.19 10.39
CA ALA A 78 -11.77 -5.73 11.09
C ALA A 78 -12.06 -7.05 11.82
N LYS A 79 -13.29 -7.25 12.33
CA LYS A 79 -13.67 -8.44 13.10
C LYS A 79 -13.26 -9.76 12.41
N PRO A 80 -12.79 -10.76 13.17
CA PRO A 80 -12.63 -10.81 14.63
C PRO A 80 -11.37 -10.11 15.16
N ALA A 81 -10.55 -9.49 14.32
CA ALA A 81 -9.39 -8.72 14.76
C ALA A 81 -9.84 -7.42 15.45
N GLU A 82 -9.01 -6.93 16.34
CA GLU A 82 -9.16 -5.61 16.94
C GLU A 82 -8.67 -4.53 15.97
N ILE A 83 -9.27 -3.33 16.03
CA ILE A 83 -8.74 -2.14 15.37
C ILE A 83 -8.68 -0.99 16.37
N VAL A 84 -7.54 -0.30 16.42
CA VAL A 84 -7.29 0.88 17.26
C VAL A 84 -6.99 2.07 16.36
N PHE A 85 -7.59 3.21 16.65
CA PHE A 85 -7.44 4.44 15.88
C PHE A 85 -6.60 5.45 16.63
N TYR A 86 -5.66 6.07 15.92
CA TYR A 86 -4.81 7.15 16.40
C TYR A 86 -5.00 8.39 15.52
N ASN A 87 -5.15 9.56 16.13
CA ASN A 87 -5.19 10.84 15.42
C ASN A 87 -3.79 11.44 15.17
N HIS A 88 -2.77 10.75 15.60
CA HIS A 88 -1.34 11.09 15.44
C HIS A 88 -0.56 9.89 14.89
N ILE A 89 0.68 10.12 14.50
CA ILE A 89 1.60 9.03 14.19
C ILE A 89 1.96 8.36 15.51
N ILE A 90 1.68 7.06 15.61
CA ILE A 90 1.96 6.27 16.81
C ILE A 90 3.42 6.47 17.26
N THR A 91 3.63 6.64 18.55
CA THR A 91 4.98 6.73 19.12
C THR A 91 5.63 5.35 19.22
N ARG A 92 6.94 5.32 19.49
CA ARG A 92 7.66 4.05 19.67
C ARG A 92 7.17 3.29 20.89
N GLU A 93 6.86 4.02 21.97
CA GLU A 93 6.35 3.48 23.23
C GLU A 93 4.97 2.85 23.04
N GLU A 94 4.03 3.58 22.45
CA GLU A 94 2.69 3.07 22.12
C GLU A 94 2.76 1.84 21.21
N LEU A 95 3.62 1.87 20.18
CA LEU A 95 3.78 0.75 19.27
C LEU A 95 4.35 -0.49 19.97
N GLN A 96 5.27 -0.29 20.93
CA GLN A 96 5.83 -1.38 21.70
C GLN A 96 4.77 -2.02 22.61
N GLU A 97 3.97 -1.19 23.32
CA GLU A 97 2.86 -1.66 24.16
C GLU A 97 1.85 -2.49 23.34
N GLU A 98 1.46 -1.98 22.16
CA GLU A 98 0.54 -2.68 21.28
C GLU A 98 1.13 -3.99 20.71
N SER A 99 2.41 -3.98 20.40
CA SER A 99 3.13 -5.16 19.93
C SER A 99 3.21 -6.23 21.03
N ASP A 100 3.61 -5.85 22.24
CA ASP A 100 3.75 -6.77 23.37
C ASP A 100 2.41 -7.40 23.76
N ALA A 101 1.32 -6.63 23.71
CA ALA A 101 -0.03 -7.12 23.93
C ALA A 101 -0.52 -8.09 22.83
N THR A 102 0.08 -8.04 21.63
CA THR A 102 -0.38 -8.79 20.46
C THR A 102 0.46 -10.04 20.20
N LEU A 103 1.73 -10.07 20.58
CA LEU A 103 2.64 -11.19 20.32
C LEU A 103 2.10 -12.54 20.81
N PRO A 104 2.34 -13.64 20.06
CA PRO A 104 3.16 -13.74 18.83
C PRO A 104 2.39 -13.48 17.52
N LYS A 105 1.20 -12.91 17.59
CA LYS A 105 0.33 -12.70 16.43
C LYS A 105 0.76 -11.48 15.62
N LEU A 106 0.29 -11.42 14.36
CA LEU A 106 0.61 -10.34 13.44
C LEU A 106 -0.17 -9.05 13.76
N LEU A 107 0.51 -7.92 13.64
CA LEU A 107 -0.03 -6.58 13.75
C LEU A 107 0.16 -5.84 12.40
N LEU A 108 -0.88 -5.13 11.94
CA LEU A 108 -0.79 -4.26 10.77
C LEU A 108 -0.94 -2.80 11.19
N LEU A 109 0.11 -2.03 10.99
CA LEU A 109 0.12 -0.57 11.16
C LEU A 109 -0.18 0.10 9.82
N ILE A 110 -1.21 0.93 9.79
CA ILE A 110 -1.61 1.75 8.66
C ILE A 110 -1.44 3.22 9.05
N ILE A 111 -0.68 3.97 8.25
CA ILE A 111 -0.46 5.41 8.45
C ILE A 111 -0.99 6.13 7.22
N ASP A 112 -2.11 6.85 7.36
CA ASP A 112 -2.82 7.49 6.26
C ASP A 112 -2.92 9.00 6.45
N ASP A 113 -2.69 9.74 5.36
CA ASP A 113 -2.94 11.17 5.21
C ASP A 113 -2.12 12.10 6.13
N PHE A 114 -0.97 11.67 6.61
CA PHE A 114 0.00 12.56 7.25
C PHE A 114 0.87 13.28 6.23
N SER A 115 1.49 14.39 6.66
CA SER A 115 2.36 15.20 5.78
C SER A 115 3.57 14.41 5.27
N GLU A 116 4.20 14.89 4.19
CA GLU A 116 5.42 14.28 3.61
C GLU A 116 6.59 14.16 4.61
N LYS A 117 6.57 14.91 5.70
CA LYS A 117 7.58 14.85 6.77
C LYS A 117 7.62 13.48 7.48
N ILE A 118 6.58 12.68 7.33
CA ILE A 118 6.55 11.31 7.87
C ILE A 118 7.75 10.47 7.38
N THR A 119 8.25 10.73 6.18
CA THR A 119 9.43 10.02 5.65
C THR A 119 10.75 10.41 6.33
N ASP A 120 10.75 11.47 7.13
CA ASP A 120 11.89 11.92 7.90
C ASP A 120 11.85 11.42 9.36
N ASP A 121 10.78 10.71 9.73
CA ASP A 121 10.60 10.15 11.08
C ASP A 121 11.47 8.89 11.26
N PRO A 122 12.32 8.85 12.31
CA PRO A 122 13.15 7.68 12.60
C PRO A 122 12.36 6.40 12.87
N LEU A 123 11.16 6.49 13.48
CA LEU A 123 10.30 5.34 13.72
C LEU A 123 9.84 4.74 12.39
N VAL A 124 9.41 5.58 11.45
CA VAL A 124 8.98 5.13 10.12
C VAL A 124 10.12 4.42 9.38
N TYR A 125 11.35 4.93 9.52
CA TYR A 125 12.52 4.22 8.99
C TYR A 125 12.70 2.84 9.62
N ASP A 126 12.61 2.74 10.95
CA ASP A 126 12.74 1.47 11.67
C ASP A 126 11.63 0.47 11.30
N LEU A 127 10.40 0.94 11.07
CA LEU A 127 9.27 0.12 10.59
C LEU A 127 9.60 -0.57 9.26
N PHE A 128 10.25 0.13 8.34
CA PHE A 128 10.63 -0.43 7.04
C PHE A 128 11.92 -1.24 7.06
N SER A 129 12.82 -0.99 8.01
CA SER A 129 14.13 -1.64 8.04
C SER A 129 14.21 -2.83 9.01
N LYS A 130 13.58 -2.71 10.19
CA LYS A 130 13.79 -3.65 11.31
C LYS A 130 12.53 -4.38 11.73
N PHE A 131 11.42 -3.66 11.97
CA PHE A 131 10.26 -4.20 12.69
C PHE A 131 9.49 -5.26 11.91
N ALA A 132 9.35 -5.10 10.60
CA ALA A 132 8.63 -6.06 9.77
C ALA A 132 9.23 -7.47 9.78
N SER A 133 10.54 -7.58 9.99
CA SER A 133 11.25 -8.87 9.99
C SER A 133 11.45 -9.47 11.39
N HIS A 134 11.41 -8.65 12.44
CA HIS A 134 11.79 -9.07 13.78
C HIS A 134 10.65 -9.01 14.80
N GLN A 135 9.64 -8.18 14.57
CA GLN A 135 8.56 -7.92 15.54
C GLN A 135 7.15 -8.25 15.02
N SER A 136 7.04 -8.90 13.87
CA SER A 136 5.73 -9.24 13.27
C SER A 136 4.82 -8.02 13.05
N ILE A 137 5.40 -6.83 12.88
CA ILE A 137 4.71 -5.57 12.60
C ILE A 137 4.81 -5.30 11.11
N HIS A 138 3.70 -5.44 10.41
CA HIS A 138 3.60 -5.05 9.01
C HIS A 138 3.18 -3.59 8.90
N THR A 139 3.60 -2.90 7.85
CA THR A 139 3.37 -1.46 7.76
C THR A 139 2.91 -1.05 6.36
N ILE A 140 1.90 -0.19 6.32
CA ILE A 140 1.43 0.47 5.10
C ILE A 140 1.41 1.98 5.34
N ILE A 141 2.04 2.75 4.46
CA ILE A 141 2.04 4.21 4.54
C ILE A 141 1.42 4.78 3.27
N SER A 142 0.51 5.72 3.42
CA SER A 142 -0.04 6.49 2.31
C SER A 142 0.67 7.85 2.19
N LEU A 143 1.02 8.20 0.95
CA LEU A 143 1.71 9.44 0.61
C LEU A 143 0.99 10.16 -0.53
N HIS A 144 0.90 11.49 -0.44
CA HIS A 144 0.30 12.30 -1.52
C HIS A 144 1.20 12.44 -2.74
N GLN A 145 2.50 12.44 -2.53
CA GLN A 145 3.51 12.56 -3.58
C GLN A 145 4.49 11.40 -3.51
N GLY A 146 5.08 11.09 -4.65
CA GLY A 146 6.18 10.12 -4.66
C GLY A 146 7.35 10.60 -3.80
N ILE A 147 8.11 9.66 -3.29
CA ILE A 147 9.28 9.94 -2.45
C ILE A 147 10.28 10.76 -3.27
N LYS A 148 10.38 12.04 -2.98
CA LYS A 148 11.38 12.92 -3.60
C LYS A 148 12.72 12.67 -2.92
N SER A 149 13.73 12.32 -3.69
CA SER A 149 15.11 12.36 -3.24
C SER A 149 15.52 13.82 -3.03
N ARG A 150 15.24 14.39 -1.86
CA ARG A 150 15.82 15.68 -1.48
C ARG A 150 17.24 15.42 -0.99
N ARG A 151 18.21 16.06 -1.64
CA ARG A 151 19.63 15.98 -1.33
C ARG A 151 20.03 16.52 0.06
N SER A 152 19.10 17.02 0.87
CA SER A 152 19.44 17.84 2.03
C SER A 152 19.23 17.26 3.42
N HIS A 153 18.45 16.20 3.61
CA HIS A 153 18.26 15.65 4.97
C HIS A 153 18.09 14.13 4.89
N GLY A 154 19.13 13.40 5.26
CA GLY A 154 19.15 11.98 5.53
C GLY A 154 18.45 11.08 4.50
N ASN A 155 19.07 10.00 4.12
CA ASN A 155 18.60 9.06 3.10
C ASN A 155 17.31 8.28 3.45
N PHE A 156 16.49 8.70 4.43
CA PHE A 156 15.34 7.92 4.91
C PHE A 156 14.32 7.62 3.80
N ALA A 157 13.96 8.63 2.99
CA ALA A 157 13.02 8.42 1.88
C ALA A 157 13.54 7.38 0.88
N SER A 158 14.83 7.43 0.54
CA SER A 158 15.46 6.43 -0.33
C SER A 158 15.49 5.05 0.34
N MET A 159 15.83 4.98 1.62
CA MET A 159 15.91 3.72 2.38
C MET A 159 14.53 3.09 2.58
N ILE A 160 13.47 3.89 2.84
CA ILE A 160 12.10 3.42 2.90
C ILE A 160 11.70 2.80 1.55
N SER A 161 12.01 3.48 0.44
CA SER A 161 11.67 2.96 -0.90
C SER A 161 12.45 1.69 -1.26
N GLN A 162 13.70 1.55 -0.81
CA GLN A 162 14.51 0.35 -1.01
C GLN A 162 14.01 -0.85 -0.20
N ASN A 163 13.49 -0.59 1.01
CA ASN A 163 12.96 -1.62 1.91
C ASN A 163 11.47 -1.92 1.67
N CYS A 164 10.78 -1.10 0.89
CA CYS A 164 9.40 -1.34 0.47
C CYS A 164 9.33 -2.62 -0.37
N ASN A 165 8.46 -3.54 0.01
CA ASN A 165 8.23 -4.78 -0.75
C ASN A 165 6.88 -4.82 -1.46
N TYR A 166 6.05 -3.80 -1.28
CA TYR A 166 4.79 -3.66 -1.99
C TYR A 166 4.48 -2.18 -2.28
N LEU A 167 4.26 -1.86 -3.52
CA LEU A 167 4.00 -0.50 -3.96
C LEU A 167 2.63 -0.42 -4.61
N VAL A 168 1.81 0.52 -4.16
CA VAL A 168 0.52 0.87 -4.76
C VAL A 168 0.62 2.28 -5.32
N VAL A 169 0.37 2.43 -6.61
CA VAL A 169 0.44 3.73 -7.28
C VAL A 169 -0.90 4.05 -7.89
N PHE A 170 -1.48 5.15 -7.44
CA PHE A 170 -2.68 5.72 -8.00
C PHE A 170 -2.36 6.70 -9.13
N ARG A 171 -3.31 6.89 -10.02
CA ARG A 171 -3.18 7.91 -11.06
C ARG A 171 -3.02 9.28 -10.41
N ASN A 172 -2.00 10.00 -10.82
CA ASN A 172 -1.78 11.40 -10.44
C ASN A 172 -1.74 12.26 -11.71
N ILE A 173 -2.85 12.92 -12.00
CA ILE A 173 -2.97 13.77 -13.20
C ILE A 173 -2.11 15.03 -13.06
N GLN A 174 -1.96 15.52 -11.82
CA GLN A 174 -1.30 16.78 -11.53
C GLN A 174 0.23 16.66 -11.49
N ASN A 175 0.76 15.46 -11.23
CA ASN A 175 2.21 15.27 -11.09
C ASN A 175 2.74 14.10 -11.93
N ARG A 176 2.61 14.21 -13.25
CA ARG A 176 3.15 13.22 -14.20
C ARG A 176 4.67 13.06 -14.10
N ALA A 177 5.37 14.13 -13.74
CA ALA A 177 6.82 14.09 -13.56
C ALA A 177 7.22 13.16 -12.41
N ALA A 178 6.51 13.18 -11.27
CA ALA A 178 6.78 12.30 -10.15
C ALA A 178 6.58 10.82 -10.52
N ILE A 179 5.55 10.50 -11.31
CA ILE A 179 5.33 9.14 -11.83
C ILE A 179 6.48 8.73 -12.76
N GLY A 180 6.96 9.65 -13.60
CA GLY A 180 8.11 9.41 -14.48
C GLY A 180 9.39 9.09 -13.68
N GLU A 181 9.68 9.85 -12.64
CA GLU A 181 10.84 9.59 -11.77
C GLU A 181 10.70 8.26 -11.01
N MET A 182 9.52 7.96 -10.48
CA MET A 182 9.25 6.65 -9.87
C MET A 182 9.42 5.52 -10.89
N SER A 183 8.95 5.71 -12.11
CA SER A 183 9.09 4.72 -13.17
C SER A 183 10.56 4.41 -13.48
N LYS A 184 11.44 5.40 -13.48
CA LYS A 184 12.89 5.20 -13.67
C LYS A 184 13.51 4.36 -12.55
N VAL A 185 13.05 4.54 -11.32
CA VAL A 185 13.55 3.77 -10.16
C VAL A 185 13.02 2.33 -10.20
N ILE A 186 11.72 2.16 -10.44
CA ILE A 186 11.05 0.86 -10.38
C ILE A 186 11.34 0.03 -11.65
N PHE A 187 11.37 0.69 -12.80
CA PHE A 187 11.57 0.11 -14.13
C PHE A 187 12.71 0.81 -14.88
N PRO A 188 13.97 0.69 -14.45
CA PRO A 188 15.09 1.48 -14.98
C PRO A 188 15.30 1.32 -16.49
N TYR A 189 14.80 0.24 -17.07
CA TYR A 189 14.93 -0.03 -18.52
C TYR A 189 13.67 0.33 -19.33
N CYS A 190 12.63 0.88 -18.68
CA CYS A 190 11.37 1.24 -19.34
C CYS A 190 10.69 2.38 -18.57
N SER A 191 11.25 3.58 -18.66
CA SER A 191 10.83 4.75 -17.86
C SER A 191 9.37 5.18 -18.09
N ASN A 192 8.77 4.83 -19.23
CA ASN A 192 7.38 5.19 -19.55
C ASN A 192 6.38 4.07 -19.18
N PHE A 193 6.86 2.91 -18.71
CA PHE A 193 6.01 1.75 -18.47
C PHE A 193 4.94 2.01 -17.42
N LEU A 194 5.31 2.59 -16.28
CA LEU A 194 4.39 2.90 -15.19
C LEU A 194 3.27 3.85 -15.64
N GLN A 195 3.62 4.89 -16.39
CA GLN A 195 2.65 5.86 -16.89
C GLN A 195 1.67 5.23 -17.89
N ARG A 196 2.16 4.40 -18.81
CA ARG A 196 1.32 3.69 -19.78
C ARG A 196 0.39 2.70 -19.08
N ALA A 197 0.91 1.91 -18.16
CA ALA A 197 0.13 0.97 -17.37
C ALA A 197 -0.99 1.66 -16.59
N LEU A 198 -0.69 2.79 -15.93
CA LEU A 198 -1.71 3.59 -15.25
C LEU A 198 -2.80 4.11 -16.20
N ASN A 199 -2.42 4.54 -17.39
CA ASN A 199 -3.40 5.00 -18.39
C ASN A 199 -4.30 3.85 -18.86
N GLU A 200 -3.74 2.68 -19.14
CA GLU A 200 -4.50 1.49 -19.55
C GLU A 200 -5.45 1.05 -18.43
N VAL A 201 -4.96 0.91 -17.21
CA VAL A 201 -5.81 0.52 -16.08
C VAL A 201 -6.90 1.55 -15.82
N THR A 202 -6.60 2.85 -15.96
CA THR A 202 -7.59 3.91 -15.79
C THR A 202 -8.69 3.85 -16.84
N SER A 203 -8.37 3.49 -18.08
CA SER A 203 -9.38 3.36 -19.15
C SER A 203 -10.38 2.24 -18.88
N VAL A 204 -9.97 1.22 -18.13
CA VAL A 204 -10.78 0.05 -17.80
C VAL A 204 -11.47 0.18 -16.44
N CYS A 205 -10.73 0.61 -15.42
CA CYS A 205 -11.17 0.62 -14.02
C CYS A 205 -11.64 2.01 -13.52
N GLY A 206 -11.56 3.05 -14.37
CA GLY A 206 -12.02 4.39 -14.03
C GLY A 206 -10.97 5.24 -13.29
N GLN A 207 -11.41 6.41 -12.80
CA GLN A 207 -10.50 7.45 -12.28
C GLN A 207 -9.75 7.08 -10.98
N HIS A 208 -10.29 6.16 -10.19
CA HIS A 208 -9.66 5.67 -8.96
C HIS A 208 -8.81 4.41 -9.19
N ALA A 209 -8.45 4.17 -10.43
CA ALA A 209 -7.60 3.04 -10.81
C ALA A 209 -6.21 3.17 -10.16
N TYR A 210 -5.68 2.03 -9.77
CA TYR A 210 -4.37 1.91 -9.18
C TYR A 210 -3.63 0.72 -9.78
N ILE A 211 -2.34 0.72 -9.63
CA ILE A 211 -1.51 -0.44 -9.91
C ILE A 211 -0.74 -0.84 -8.67
N CYS A 212 -0.61 -2.15 -8.48
CA CYS A 212 0.19 -2.75 -7.42
C CYS A 212 1.41 -3.42 -8.03
N LYS A 213 2.56 -3.21 -7.42
CA LYS A 213 3.79 -3.90 -7.75
C LYS A 213 4.32 -4.61 -6.52
N ASP A 214 4.46 -5.92 -6.62
CA ASP A 214 5.23 -6.70 -5.66
C ASP A 214 6.71 -6.39 -5.85
N GLY A 215 7.29 -5.80 -4.81
CA GLY A 215 8.68 -5.36 -4.81
C GLY A 215 9.64 -6.41 -4.30
N ASN A 216 9.26 -7.68 -4.17
CA ASN A 216 10.12 -8.71 -3.64
C ASN A 216 11.34 -8.93 -4.53
N LEU A 217 12.34 -8.06 -4.36
CA LEU A 217 13.58 -8.01 -5.13
C LEU A 217 14.45 -9.27 -4.97
N ARG A 218 14.09 -10.15 -4.03
CA ARG A 218 14.82 -11.40 -3.80
C ARG A 218 14.59 -12.45 -4.87
N ASN A 219 13.59 -12.25 -5.75
CA ASN A 219 13.41 -13.11 -6.92
C ASN A 219 13.42 -12.28 -8.22
N PRO A 220 14.60 -11.85 -8.69
CA PRO A 220 14.73 -10.95 -9.84
C PRO A 220 14.26 -11.59 -11.15
N LEU A 221 14.08 -12.90 -11.22
CA LEU A 221 13.76 -13.58 -12.45
C LEU A 221 12.27 -13.64 -12.78
N ASN A 222 11.38 -13.68 -11.78
CA ASN A 222 9.97 -13.97 -12.03
C ASN A 222 9.03 -12.76 -12.02
N ASN A 223 9.26 -11.70 -11.19
CA ASN A 223 8.24 -10.67 -10.96
C ASN A 223 8.66 -9.24 -11.27
N LYS A 224 9.82 -9.02 -11.90
CA LYS A 224 10.35 -7.66 -12.15
C LYS A 224 9.40 -6.75 -12.95
N TYR A 225 8.54 -7.33 -13.76
CA TYR A 225 7.62 -6.62 -14.66
C TYR A 225 6.16 -7.02 -14.47
N GLU A 226 5.84 -7.70 -13.38
CA GLU A 226 4.46 -8.01 -13.06
C GLU A 226 3.87 -6.86 -12.25
N ILE A 227 2.80 -6.28 -12.74
CA ILE A 227 1.97 -5.32 -12.04
C ILE A 227 0.53 -5.80 -12.04
N LYS A 228 -0.16 -5.52 -10.94
CA LYS A 228 -1.53 -5.97 -10.70
C LYS A 228 -2.43 -4.76 -10.50
N SER A 229 -3.69 -4.91 -10.80
CA SER A 229 -4.73 -3.94 -10.50
C SER A 229 -6.00 -4.67 -10.10
N ASN A 230 -6.97 -3.95 -9.55
CA ASN A 230 -8.29 -4.48 -9.18
C ASN A 230 -8.20 -5.74 -8.29
N ILE A 231 -7.35 -5.68 -7.26
CA ILE A 231 -7.02 -6.86 -6.44
C ILE A 231 -8.17 -7.33 -5.52
N PHE A 232 -9.21 -6.54 -5.32
CA PHE A 232 -10.32 -6.84 -4.41
C PHE A 232 -11.50 -7.55 -5.06
N LYS A 233 -11.48 -7.84 -6.35
CA LYS A 233 -12.54 -8.54 -7.10
C LYS A 233 -13.94 -7.92 -7.09
N GLU A 234 -14.17 -6.78 -6.47
CA GLU A 234 -15.50 -6.16 -6.43
C GLU A 234 -15.98 -5.73 -7.82
N ASN A 235 -15.04 -5.41 -8.72
CA ASN A 235 -15.33 -4.90 -10.06
C ASN A 235 -14.76 -5.79 -11.19
N GLY A 236 -14.66 -7.11 -10.97
CA GLY A 236 -14.15 -8.04 -11.97
C GLY A 236 -12.86 -8.76 -11.58
N LEU A 237 -12.22 -9.39 -12.56
CA LEU A 237 -10.99 -10.14 -12.35
C LEU A 237 -9.80 -9.21 -12.10
N PRO A 238 -8.83 -9.60 -11.26
CA PRO A 238 -7.58 -8.87 -11.12
C PRO A 238 -6.89 -8.76 -12.49
N MET A 239 -6.42 -7.57 -12.81
CA MET A 239 -5.61 -7.35 -14.02
C MET A 239 -4.15 -7.66 -13.70
N ILE A 240 -3.54 -8.53 -14.48
CA ILE A 240 -2.11 -8.85 -14.39
C ILE A 240 -1.46 -8.44 -15.69
N LEU A 241 -0.55 -7.48 -15.63
CA LEU A 241 0.27 -7.07 -16.76
C LEU A 241 1.55 -7.92 -16.78
N CYS A 242 1.66 -8.78 -17.77
CA CYS A 242 2.72 -9.78 -17.85
C CYS A 242 4.06 -9.20 -18.37
N LYS A 243 5.12 -9.90 -18.03
CA LYS A 243 6.52 -9.65 -18.45
C LYS A 243 6.71 -9.45 -19.95
N ASN A 244 5.91 -10.12 -20.77
CA ASN A 244 5.98 -10.04 -22.24
C ASN A 244 5.44 -8.72 -22.78
N LEU A 245 4.40 -8.16 -22.16
CA LEU A 245 3.88 -6.84 -22.49
C LEU A 245 4.90 -5.74 -22.14
N ALA A 246 5.58 -5.83 -20.98
CA ALA A 246 6.64 -4.92 -20.62
C ALA A 246 7.80 -4.90 -21.64
N ARG A 247 8.07 -6.01 -22.32
CA ARG A 247 9.06 -6.06 -23.40
C ARG A 247 8.61 -5.35 -24.68
N SER A 248 7.33 -5.35 -25.00
CA SER A 248 6.79 -4.61 -26.15
C SER A 248 6.89 -3.11 -25.98
N TYR A 249 6.79 -2.60 -24.73
CA TYR A 249 6.96 -1.19 -24.41
C TYR A 249 8.42 -0.69 -24.47
N ARG A 250 9.42 -1.59 -24.60
CA ARG A 250 10.82 -1.21 -24.80
C ARG A 250 11.13 -0.72 -26.21
N LYS A 251 10.31 -1.09 -27.19
CA LYS A 251 10.58 -0.84 -28.62
C LYS A 251 9.87 0.40 -29.17
N SER A 252 9.10 1.10 -28.34
CA SER A 252 8.36 2.32 -28.70
C SER A 252 8.84 3.50 -27.86
#